data_4b935c9385e1ef845381ab1a512936ee
#
_entry.id   4b935c9385e1ef845381ab1a512936ee
#
_cell.length_a   1.000
_cell.length_b   1.000
_cell.length_c   1.000
_cell.angle_alpha   90.00
_cell.angle_beta   90.00
_cell.angle_gamma   90.00
#
_symmetry.space_group_name_H-M   'P 1'
#
loop_
_entity.id
_entity.type
_entity.pdbx_description
1 polymer ?
#
loop_
_entity_poly.entity_id
_entity_poly.type
_entity_poly.pdbx_seq_one_letter_code
_entity_poly.pdbx_strand_id
1 'polypeptide(L)'
;MAIIFSINSGSSSVKVSIYKSSRQGQDPIQLADAQISGLTAPPAKLSYQRGSEKIKNQDVKDINSNEDACAYILDHLVKDKGLSEISSRADITYACHRVVHGGDYPDAHVIDEDTYHHLEDLTDLAPLHNTSALAIVKACMQALPKAKNIAFFDSSFHATIPDAVRTYAIDPKVAKRNKLRKYGFHGISYAFITRAVAQYLNKSESETSLIALHLGSGASACAIRNGKSLDTSMGLTPLAGLPGATRSGDVDPR
;
A
#
# COMPACT_ATOMS: atom_id res chain seq x y z
N MET A 1 16.11 -16.19 9.12
CA MET A 1 15.18 -15.08 9.40
C MET A 1 15.23 -14.16 8.21
N ALA A 2 14.09 -13.65 7.75
CA ALA A 2 14.02 -12.79 6.58
C ALA A 2 13.90 -11.32 7.00
N ILE A 3 14.54 -10.42 6.26
CA ILE A 3 14.36 -8.97 6.39
C ILE A 3 13.35 -8.51 5.35
N ILE A 4 12.33 -7.79 5.82
CA ILE A 4 11.21 -7.31 5.02
C ILE A 4 11.28 -5.79 4.94
N PHE A 5 11.33 -5.28 3.73
CA PHE A 5 11.33 -3.86 3.39
C PHE A 5 9.91 -3.51 2.90
N SER A 6 9.08 -2.95 3.79
CA SER A 6 7.70 -2.56 3.48
C SER A 6 7.65 -1.13 3.00
N ILE A 7 7.08 -0.90 1.81
CA ILE A 7 7.13 0.38 1.11
C ILE A 7 5.72 0.88 0.84
N ASN A 8 5.46 2.13 1.23
CA ASN A 8 4.25 2.86 0.90
C ASN A 8 4.64 4.17 0.21
N SER A 9 4.47 4.20 -1.10
CA SER A 9 4.74 5.36 -1.95
C SER A 9 3.47 6.18 -2.14
N GLY A 10 3.56 7.45 -1.81
CA GLY A 10 2.55 8.46 -2.14
C GLY A 10 3.11 9.50 -3.10
N SER A 11 2.26 10.40 -3.59
CA SER A 11 2.65 11.48 -4.51
C SER A 11 3.68 12.45 -3.92
N SER A 12 3.69 12.64 -2.60
CA SER A 12 4.52 13.63 -1.91
C SER A 12 5.50 13.05 -0.91
N SER A 13 5.49 11.71 -0.72
CA SER A 13 6.35 11.07 0.27
C SER A 13 6.52 9.57 0.00
N VAL A 14 7.66 9.04 0.42
CA VAL A 14 7.94 7.61 0.49
C VAL A 14 8.10 7.23 1.97
N LYS A 15 7.33 6.25 2.41
CA LYS A 15 7.40 5.67 3.76
C LYS A 15 7.87 4.24 3.65
N VAL A 16 8.80 3.89 4.53
CA VAL A 16 9.39 2.56 4.60
C VAL A 16 9.40 2.10 6.04
N SER A 17 8.99 0.86 6.27
CA SER A 17 9.15 0.18 7.56
C SER A 17 9.94 -1.10 7.36
N ILE A 18 10.89 -1.35 8.24
CA ILE A 18 11.75 -2.53 8.21
C ILE A 18 11.32 -3.49 9.29
N TYR A 19 11.12 -4.74 8.86
CA TYR A 19 10.74 -5.81 9.77
C TYR A 19 11.69 -6.99 9.65
N LYS A 20 11.85 -7.68 10.76
CA LYS A 20 12.47 -9.00 10.83
C LYS A 20 11.38 -10.05 10.99
N SER A 21 11.39 -11.08 10.15
CA SER A 21 10.43 -12.17 10.30
C SER A 21 10.64 -12.88 11.62
N SER A 22 9.55 -13.17 12.30
CA SER A 22 9.49 -13.98 13.49
C SER A 22 9.21 -15.46 13.16
N ARG A 23 8.95 -16.28 14.17
CA ARG A 23 8.49 -17.66 13.97
C ARG A 23 7.09 -17.68 13.35
N GLN A 24 6.76 -18.78 12.68
CA GLN A 24 5.44 -18.97 12.09
C GLN A 24 4.33 -18.72 13.13
N GLY A 25 3.35 -17.90 12.75
CA GLY A 25 2.23 -17.53 13.63
C GLY A 25 2.47 -16.36 14.58
N GLN A 26 3.66 -15.73 14.53
CA GLN A 26 3.96 -14.52 15.30
C GLN A 26 4.09 -13.32 14.36
N ASP A 27 3.70 -12.15 14.85
CA ASP A 27 3.88 -10.91 14.11
C ASP A 27 5.37 -10.60 13.87
N PRO A 28 5.73 -10.01 12.73
CA PRO A 28 7.10 -9.60 12.47
C PRO A 28 7.53 -8.49 13.42
N ILE A 29 8.80 -8.49 13.78
CA ILE A 29 9.39 -7.49 14.68
C ILE A 29 9.81 -6.29 13.84
N GLN A 30 9.29 -5.13 14.16
CA GLN A 30 9.69 -3.88 13.54
C GLN A 30 11.08 -3.46 14.05
N LEU A 31 11.99 -3.18 13.13
CA LEU A 31 13.36 -2.76 13.42
C LEU A 31 13.51 -1.25 13.30
N ALA A 32 12.96 -0.65 12.25
CA ALA A 32 13.07 0.78 11.99
C ALA A 32 11.93 1.27 11.09
N ASP A 33 11.71 2.59 11.12
CA ASP A 33 10.87 3.35 10.19
C ASP A 33 11.67 4.48 9.56
N ALA A 34 11.41 4.74 8.29
CA ALA A 34 11.96 5.88 7.56
C ALA A 34 10.89 6.53 6.69
N GLN A 35 10.94 7.84 6.57
CA GLN A 35 10.09 8.60 5.66
C GLN A 35 10.90 9.73 5.03
N ILE A 36 10.78 9.85 3.71
CA ILE A 36 11.12 11.09 3.00
C ILE A 36 9.81 11.76 2.61
N SER A 37 9.64 13.01 2.99
CA SER A 37 8.49 13.87 2.67
C SER A 37 8.94 15.13 1.97
N GLY A 38 7.98 15.92 1.44
CA GLY A 38 8.30 17.17 0.76
C GLY A 38 8.74 17.01 -0.70
N LEU A 39 8.49 15.86 -1.33
CA LEU A 39 8.90 15.60 -2.72
C LEU A 39 8.24 16.56 -3.72
N THR A 40 7.01 17.03 -3.42
CA THR A 40 6.29 18.02 -4.24
C THR A 40 6.43 19.45 -3.72
N ALA A 41 7.06 19.65 -2.55
CA ALA A 41 7.24 20.94 -1.90
C ALA A 41 8.61 20.98 -1.20
N PRO A 42 9.71 21.14 -1.97
CA PRO A 42 11.08 21.14 -1.42
C PRO A 42 11.29 22.18 -0.30
N PRO A 43 12.23 21.95 0.62
CA PRO A 43 13.19 20.85 0.62
C PRO A 43 12.59 19.52 1.08
N ALA A 44 13.12 18.41 0.54
CA ALA A 44 12.77 17.08 1.02
C ALA A 44 13.27 16.88 2.46
N LYS A 45 12.53 16.11 3.27
CA LYS A 45 12.82 15.94 4.69
C LYS A 45 12.82 14.46 5.08
N LEU A 46 13.90 14.05 5.75
CA LEU A 46 14.01 12.73 6.37
C LEU A 46 13.40 12.74 7.77
N SER A 47 12.55 11.78 8.04
CA SER A 47 12.22 11.32 9.40
C SER A 47 12.64 9.85 9.50
N TYR A 48 13.34 9.50 10.56
CA TYR A 48 13.82 8.14 10.82
C TYR A 48 13.65 7.79 12.28
N GLN A 49 13.28 6.55 12.56
CA GLN A 49 13.19 6.04 13.92
C GLN A 49 13.70 4.60 14.00
N ARG A 50 14.59 4.33 14.96
CA ARG A 50 15.05 3.00 15.34
C ARG A 50 15.17 2.94 16.87
N GLY A 51 14.31 2.18 17.52
CA GLY A 51 14.24 2.17 18.98
C GLY A 51 14.04 3.57 19.57
N SER A 52 14.99 4.03 20.39
CA SER A 52 14.97 5.38 20.98
C SER A 52 15.58 6.45 20.08
N GLU A 53 16.34 6.08 19.05
CA GLU A 53 16.93 7.03 18.11
C GLU A 53 15.90 7.59 17.16
N LYS A 54 15.90 8.92 17.00
CA LYS A 54 14.94 9.64 16.15
C LYS A 54 15.61 10.79 15.41
N ILE A 55 15.38 10.82 14.09
CA ILE A 55 15.58 11.98 13.24
C ILE A 55 14.20 12.52 12.90
N LYS A 56 13.97 13.83 13.05
CA LYS A 56 12.69 14.46 12.72
C LYS A 56 12.90 15.58 11.71
N ASN A 57 12.28 15.44 10.55
CA ASN A 57 12.21 16.47 9.51
C ASN A 57 13.57 17.09 9.17
N GLN A 58 14.63 16.27 9.11
CA GLN A 58 15.95 16.72 8.69
C GLN A 58 15.94 16.99 7.19
N ASP A 59 16.35 18.19 6.79
CA ASP A 59 16.46 18.54 5.38
C ASP A 59 17.48 17.63 4.68
N VAL A 60 17.11 17.11 3.52
CA VAL A 60 17.95 16.27 2.67
C VAL A 60 18.04 16.89 1.28
N LYS A 61 19.24 16.84 0.69
CA LYS A 61 19.51 17.42 -0.62
C LYS A 61 19.41 16.36 -1.72
N ASP A 62 19.25 16.84 -2.94
CA ASP A 62 19.32 16.03 -4.17
C ASP A 62 18.28 14.89 -4.23
N ILE A 63 17.10 15.11 -3.62
CA ILE A 63 15.95 14.22 -3.67
C ILE A 63 14.86 14.88 -4.50
N ASN A 64 14.68 14.42 -5.74
CA ASN A 64 13.76 15.02 -6.70
C ASN A 64 12.65 14.06 -7.15
N SER A 65 12.74 12.79 -6.76
CA SER A 65 11.79 11.75 -7.16
C SER A 65 11.53 10.76 -6.03
N ASN A 66 10.53 9.92 -6.21
CA ASN A 66 10.24 8.81 -5.30
C ASN A 66 11.37 7.77 -5.33
N GLU A 67 12.02 7.59 -6.47
CA GLU A 67 13.16 6.69 -6.67
C GLU A 67 14.38 7.18 -5.90
N ASP A 68 14.69 8.49 -5.96
CA ASP A 68 15.78 9.09 -5.18
C ASP A 68 15.52 8.92 -3.68
N ALA A 69 14.26 9.15 -3.25
CA ALA A 69 13.86 8.98 -1.86
C ALA A 69 14.04 7.52 -1.38
N CYS A 70 13.66 6.56 -2.21
CA CYS A 70 13.83 5.14 -1.91
C CYS A 70 15.31 4.76 -1.83
N ALA A 71 16.13 5.21 -2.78
CA ALA A 71 17.57 4.97 -2.80
C ALA A 71 18.26 5.58 -1.57
N TYR A 72 17.89 6.81 -1.21
CA TYR A 72 18.41 7.47 -0.02
C TYR A 72 18.08 6.70 1.27
N ILE A 73 16.82 6.25 1.41
CA ILE A 73 16.41 5.44 2.57
C ILE A 73 17.22 4.15 2.63
N LEU A 74 17.37 3.42 1.52
CA LEU A 74 18.17 2.19 1.47
C LEU A 74 19.61 2.43 1.91
N ASP A 75 20.24 3.50 1.43
CA ASP A 75 21.61 3.85 1.81
C ASP A 75 21.72 4.26 3.26
N HIS A 76 20.72 4.98 3.79
CA HIS A 76 20.66 5.35 5.19
C HIS A 76 20.60 4.11 6.10
N LEU A 77 19.74 3.13 5.76
CA LEU A 77 19.59 1.88 6.50
C LEU A 77 20.88 1.05 6.52
N VAL A 78 21.55 0.91 5.38
CA VAL A 78 22.83 0.17 5.27
C VAL A 78 23.96 0.87 6.05
N LYS A 79 23.93 2.20 6.17
CA LYS A 79 24.93 2.98 6.91
C LYS A 79 24.67 3.05 8.41
N ASP A 80 23.46 2.70 8.86
CA ASP A 80 23.13 2.73 10.29
C ASP A 80 23.75 1.54 11.03
N LYS A 81 24.86 1.80 11.71
CA LYS A 81 25.60 0.80 12.50
C LYS A 81 24.79 0.17 13.66
N GLY A 82 23.72 0.82 14.09
CA GLY A 82 22.84 0.30 15.12
C GLY A 82 21.78 -0.67 14.58
N LEU A 83 21.64 -0.78 13.25
CA LEU A 83 20.77 -1.74 12.57
C LEU A 83 21.58 -2.94 12.11
N SER A 84 22.02 -3.75 13.09
CA SER A 84 22.94 -4.88 12.85
C SER A 84 22.40 -5.96 11.90
N GLU A 85 21.09 -6.01 11.69
CA GLU A 85 20.43 -6.94 10.77
C GLU A 85 20.62 -6.61 9.29
N ILE A 86 21.05 -5.39 8.97
CA ILE A 86 21.27 -4.92 7.59
C ILE A 86 22.68 -4.34 7.48
N SER A 87 23.57 -5.09 6.89
CA SER A 87 24.96 -4.66 6.58
C SER A 87 25.12 -4.30 5.10
N SER A 88 24.22 -4.80 4.28
CA SER A 88 24.19 -4.59 2.83
C SER A 88 22.75 -4.67 2.30
N ARG A 89 22.53 -4.14 1.11
CA ARG A 89 21.24 -4.29 0.41
C ARG A 89 20.86 -5.76 0.14
N ALA A 90 21.83 -6.68 0.10
CA ALA A 90 21.60 -8.10 -0.12
C ALA A 90 20.97 -8.83 1.08
N ASP A 91 20.93 -8.20 2.25
CA ASP A 91 20.32 -8.76 3.45
C ASP A 91 18.78 -8.63 3.41
N ILE A 92 18.25 -7.74 2.56
CA ILE A 92 16.82 -7.57 2.35
C ILE A 92 16.29 -8.75 1.53
N THR A 93 15.38 -9.53 2.12
CA THR A 93 14.82 -10.74 1.52
C THR A 93 13.56 -10.46 0.71
N TYR A 94 12.71 -9.56 1.22
CA TYR A 94 11.44 -9.19 0.60
C TYR A 94 11.30 -7.67 0.53
N ALA A 95 10.86 -7.16 -0.63
CA ALA A 95 10.39 -5.81 -0.83
C ALA A 95 8.87 -5.86 -1.04
N CYS A 96 8.12 -5.39 -0.05
CA CYS A 96 6.66 -5.43 -0.04
C CYS A 96 6.11 -4.05 -0.41
N HIS A 97 5.46 -3.96 -1.56
CA HIS A 97 4.97 -2.72 -2.13
C HIS A 97 3.47 -2.59 -1.94
N ARG A 98 3.01 -1.45 -1.42
CA ARG A 98 1.61 -1.07 -1.54
C ARG A 98 1.36 -0.58 -2.96
N VAL A 99 0.43 -1.23 -3.66
CA VAL A 99 -0.08 -0.84 -4.97
C VAL A 99 -1.58 -0.58 -4.82
N VAL A 100 -2.06 0.59 -5.26
CA VAL A 100 -3.45 0.96 -4.98
C VAL A 100 -4.42 0.10 -5.77
N HIS A 101 -4.21 -0.07 -7.06
CA HIS A 101 -5.11 -0.83 -7.92
C HIS A 101 -4.46 -2.13 -8.40
N GLY A 102 -4.98 -3.26 -7.94
CA GLY A 102 -4.51 -4.60 -8.32
C GLY A 102 -5.35 -5.27 -9.41
N GLY A 103 -6.36 -4.58 -9.96
CA GLY A 103 -7.23 -5.16 -10.99
C GLY A 103 -7.91 -6.44 -10.55
N ASP A 104 -7.64 -7.52 -11.27
CA ASP A 104 -8.23 -8.83 -11.02
C ASP A 104 -7.41 -9.70 -10.05
N TYR A 105 -6.27 -9.22 -9.55
CA TYR A 105 -5.52 -9.93 -8.51
C TYR A 105 -6.29 -9.91 -7.18
N PRO A 106 -6.73 -11.08 -6.68
CA PRO A 106 -7.49 -11.16 -5.43
C PRO A 106 -6.60 -11.06 -4.19
N ASP A 107 -5.31 -11.38 -4.34
CA ASP A 107 -4.34 -11.49 -3.25
C ASP A 107 -3.02 -10.82 -3.59
N ALA A 108 -2.12 -10.76 -2.61
CA ALA A 108 -0.75 -10.32 -2.82
C ALA A 108 -0.06 -11.14 -3.91
N HIS A 109 0.74 -10.49 -4.75
CA HIS A 109 1.36 -11.15 -5.90
C HIS A 109 2.86 -10.85 -5.97
N VAL A 110 3.66 -11.86 -6.32
CA VAL A 110 5.09 -11.67 -6.60
C VAL A 110 5.21 -10.92 -7.92
N ILE A 111 6.00 -9.85 -7.91
CA ILE A 111 6.19 -9.03 -9.11
C ILE A 111 7.35 -9.61 -9.91
N ASP A 112 7.02 -10.21 -11.04
CA ASP A 112 7.89 -10.53 -12.16
C ASP A 112 7.64 -9.53 -13.31
N GLU A 113 8.24 -9.76 -14.45
CA GLU A 113 8.13 -8.89 -15.61
C GLU A 113 6.69 -8.86 -16.15
N ASP A 114 6.03 -10.01 -16.25
CA ASP A 114 4.64 -10.12 -16.71
C ASP A 114 3.67 -9.40 -15.76
N THR A 115 3.85 -9.61 -14.46
CA THR A 115 3.06 -8.92 -13.43
C THR A 115 3.28 -7.41 -13.48
N TYR A 116 4.52 -6.96 -13.67
CA TYR A 116 4.84 -5.54 -13.77
C TYR A 116 4.10 -4.89 -14.94
N HIS A 117 4.15 -5.49 -16.13
CA HIS A 117 3.43 -5.00 -17.31
C HIS A 117 1.92 -5.02 -17.13
N HIS A 118 1.37 -6.07 -16.51
CA HIS A 118 -0.06 -6.09 -16.20
C HIS A 118 -0.48 -4.95 -15.26
N LEU A 119 0.36 -4.60 -14.29
CA LEU A 119 0.10 -3.46 -13.39
C LEU A 119 0.27 -2.11 -14.11
N GLU A 120 1.16 -2.02 -15.10
CA GLU A 120 1.27 -0.83 -15.98
C GLU A 120 -0.04 -0.60 -16.75
N ASP A 121 -0.65 -1.64 -17.31
CA ASP A 121 -1.93 -1.56 -18.03
C ASP A 121 -3.09 -1.08 -17.13
N LEU A 122 -3.00 -1.30 -15.82
CA LEU A 122 -3.99 -0.81 -14.85
C LEU A 122 -3.78 0.65 -14.45
N THR A 123 -2.69 1.27 -14.88
CA THR A 123 -2.35 2.66 -14.52
C THR A 123 -3.43 3.63 -15.02
N ASP A 124 -4.10 3.35 -16.13
CA ASP A 124 -5.22 4.15 -16.64
C ASP A 124 -6.40 4.25 -15.67
N LEU A 125 -6.59 3.25 -14.81
CA LEU A 125 -7.64 3.24 -13.76
C LEU A 125 -7.24 3.97 -12.47
N ALA A 126 -5.95 4.15 -12.23
CA ALA A 126 -5.41 4.83 -11.03
C ALA A 126 -4.09 5.56 -11.33
N PRO A 127 -4.04 6.51 -12.29
CA PRO A 127 -2.80 7.07 -12.82
C PRO A 127 -1.95 7.76 -11.74
N LEU A 128 -2.57 8.52 -10.85
CA LEU A 128 -1.86 9.26 -9.79
C LEU A 128 -1.23 8.35 -8.71
N HIS A 129 -1.67 7.10 -8.62
CA HIS A 129 -1.29 6.19 -7.53
C HIS A 129 -0.40 5.05 -8.04
N ASN A 130 -0.81 4.37 -9.11
CA ASN A 130 -0.05 3.24 -9.63
C ASN A 130 1.26 3.69 -10.28
N THR A 131 1.30 4.82 -11.00
CA THR A 131 2.53 5.31 -11.63
C THR A 131 3.67 5.47 -10.60
N SER A 132 3.41 6.17 -9.49
CA SER A 132 4.43 6.38 -8.46
C SER A 132 4.83 5.07 -7.75
N ALA A 133 3.88 4.16 -7.54
CA ALA A 133 4.17 2.86 -6.95
C ALA A 133 5.04 1.99 -7.87
N LEU A 134 4.72 1.93 -9.17
CA LEU A 134 5.47 1.13 -10.15
C LEU A 134 6.87 1.68 -10.40
N ALA A 135 7.07 3.00 -10.36
CA ALA A 135 8.39 3.60 -10.43
C ALA A 135 9.29 3.10 -9.28
N ILE A 136 8.76 3.07 -8.05
CA ILE A 136 9.48 2.49 -6.90
C ILE A 136 9.69 0.98 -7.03
N VAL A 137 8.69 0.24 -7.50
CA VAL A 137 8.86 -1.20 -7.77
C VAL A 137 10.06 -1.42 -8.68
N LYS A 138 10.14 -0.71 -9.81
CA LYS A 138 11.24 -0.79 -10.76
C LYS A 138 12.58 -0.43 -10.12
N ALA A 139 12.63 0.66 -9.35
CA ALA A 139 13.83 1.06 -8.63
C ALA A 139 14.27 0.00 -7.60
N CYS A 140 13.32 -0.62 -6.88
CA CYS A 140 13.63 -1.69 -5.94
C CYS A 140 14.11 -2.98 -6.63
N MET A 141 13.50 -3.37 -7.74
CA MET A 141 13.98 -4.52 -8.53
C MET A 141 15.44 -4.36 -8.96
N GLN A 142 15.83 -3.14 -9.34
CA GLN A 142 17.21 -2.82 -9.70
C GLN A 142 18.15 -2.74 -8.49
N ALA A 143 17.71 -2.06 -7.42
CA ALA A 143 18.54 -1.83 -6.23
C ALA A 143 18.69 -3.06 -5.32
N LEU A 144 17.73 -3.98 -5.37
CA LEU A 144 17.59 -5.16 -4.52
C LEU A 144 17.43 -6.45 -5.37
N PRO A 145 18.41 -6.82 -6.23
CA PRO A 145 18.25 -7.90 -7.20
C PRO A 145 18.07 -9.28 -6.56
N LYS A 146 18.37 -9.44 -5.26
CA LYS A 146 18.18 -10.68 -4.51
C LYS A 146 16.84 -10.73 -3.77
N ALA A 147 16.18 -9.60 -3.58
CA ALA A 147 14.91 -9.53 -2.88
C ALA A 147 13.74 -9.95 -3.78
N LYS A 148 12.78 -10.68 -3.22
CA LYS A 148 11.50 -10.89 -3.89
C LYS A 148 10.63 -9.65 -3.71
N ASN A 149 10.22 -9.05 -4.82
CA ASN A 149 9.28 -7.94 -4.83
C ASN A 149 7.84 -8.49 -4.79
N ILE A 150 7.01 -8.00 -3.88
CA ILE A 150 5.63 -8.48 -3.68
C ILE A 150 4.72 -7.26 -3.65
N ALA A 151 3.69 -7.26 -4.50
CA ALA A 151 2.62 -6.27 -4.47
C ALA A 151 1.51 -6.68 -3.50
N PHE A 152 1.07 -5.73 -2.68
CA PHE A 152 -0.11 -5.80 -1.85
C PHE A 152 -1.09 -4.74 -2.33
N PHE A 153 -2.32 -5.13 -2.62
CA PHE A 153 -3.27 -4.26 -3.28
C PHE A 153 -4.33 -3.72 -2.31
N ASP A 154 -4.61 -2.41 -2.41
CA ASP A 154 -5.72 -1.82 -1.67
C ASP A 154 -7.08 -2.40 -2.09
N SER A 155 -7.18 -2.91 -3.31
CA SER A 155 -8.41 -3.52 -3.84
C SER A 155 -8.62 -4.98 -3.40
N SER A 156 -7.60 -5.72 -2.96
CA SER A 156 -7.70 -7.17 -2.76
C SER A 156 -8.68 -7.56 -1.63
N PHE A 157 -8.74 -6.81 -0.52
CA PHE A 157 -9.70 -7.08 0.56
C PHE A 157 -11.16 -7.05 0.09
N HIS A 158 -11.43 -6.29 -0.96
CA HIS A 158 -12.75 -6.12 -1.56
C HIS A 158 -13.09 -7.15 -2.63
N ALA A 159 -12.22 -8.10 -2.91
CA ALA A 159 -12.48 -9.20 -3.86
C ALA A 159 -13.71 -10.04 -3.46
N THR A 160 -14.10 -10.00 -2.19
CA THR A 160 -15.26 -10.72 -1.64
C THR A 160 -16.60 -9.99 -1.79
N ILE A 161 -16.62 -8.75 -2.28
CA ILE A 161 -17.87 -8.00 -2.52
C ILE A 161 -18.74 -8.79 -3.51
N PRO A 162 -20.04 -9.04 -3.17
CA PRO A 162 -20.95 -9.79 -4.04
C PRO A 162 -21.14 -9.12 -5.41
N ASP A 163 -21.37 -9.92 -6.46
CA ASP A 163 -21.56 -9.44 -7.82
C ASP A 163 -22.68 -8.40 -7.93
N ALA A 164 -23.79 -8.61 -7.20
CA ALA A 164 -24.91 -7.66 -7.18
C ALA A 164 -24.54 -6.27 -6.64
N VAL A 165 -23.49 -6.18 -5.81
CA VAL A 165 -23.02 -4.91 -5.21
C VAL A 165 -21.93 -4.28 -6.06
N ARG A 166 -21.04 -5.10 -6.66
CA ARG A 166 -19.90 -4.58 -7.43
C ARG A 166 -20.22 -4.26 -8.90
N THR A 167 -21.39 -4.69 -9.41
CA THR A 167 -21.77 -4.49 -10.81
C THR A 167 -22.45 -3.15 -11.00
N TYR A 168 -21.93 -2.34 -11.94
CA TYR A 168 -22.58 -1.10 -12.34
C TYR A 168 -23.75 -1.36 -13.30
N ALA A 169 -24.78 -0.52 -13.25
CA ALA A 169 -25.97 -0.57 -14.10
C ALA A 169 -25.68 0.00 -15.52
N ILE A 170 -24.72 -0.62 -16.22
CA ILE A 170 -24.31 -0.30 -17.60
C ILE A 170 -24.34 -1.57 -18.45
N ASP A 171 -24.19 -1.43 -19.78
CA ASP A 171 -24.12 -2.59 -20.68
C ASP A 171 -23.08 -3.60 -20.19
N PRO A 172 -23.46 -4.86 -19.89
CA PRO A 172 -22.55 -5.86 -19.35
C PRO A 172 -21.37 -6.19 -20.27
N LYS A 173 -21.52 -6.07 -21.60
CA LYS A 173 -20.43 -6.30 -22.56
C LYS A 173 -19.41 -5.18 -22.49
N VAL A 174 -19.87 -3.93 -22.33
CA VAL A 174 -19.01 -2.76 -22.13
C VAL A 174 -18.29 -2.86 -20.80
N ALA A 175 -19.02 -3.18 -19.72
CA ALA A 175 -18.45 -3.36 -18.39
C ALA A 175 -17.35 -4.43 -18.40
N LYS A 176 -17.63 -5.61 -18.96
CA LYS A 176 -16.67 -6.72 -19.03
C LYS A 176 -15.44 -6.36 -19.88
N ARG A 177 -15.64 -5.81 -21.05
CA ARG A 177 -14.53 -5.44 -21.97
C ARG A 177 -13.57 -4.43 -21.35
N ASN A 178 -14.11 -3.46 -20.60
CA ASN A 178 -13.33 -2.37 -20.01
C ASN A 178 -13.06 -2.57 -18.51
N LYS A 179 -13.34 -3.76 -17.95
CA LYS A 179 -13.14 -4.12 -16.53
C LYS A 179 -13.80 -3.12 -15.57
N LEU A 180 -14.99 -2.58 -15.93
CA LEU A 180 -15.71 -1.58 -15.14
C LEU A 180 -16.55 -2.26 -14.05
N ARG A 181 -16.12 -2.14 -12.82
CA ARG A 181 -16.83 -2.62 -11.63
C ARG A 181 -16.41 -1.80 -10.41
N LYS A 182 -17.15 -1.93 -9.31
CA LYS A 182 -16.69 -1.44 -8.00
C LYS A 182 -15.54 -2.33 -7.54
N TYR A 183 -14.34 -1.77 -7.41
CA TYR A 183 -13.16 -2.44 -6.85
C TYR A 183 -13.05 -2.19 -5.36
N GLY A 184 -13.22 -0.93 -4.91
CA GLY A 184 -12.93 -0.52 -3.55
C GLY A 184 -11.43 -0.39 -3.29
N PHE A 185 -11.08 0.39 -2.26
CA PHE A 185 -9.69 0.68 -1.92
C PHE A 185 -9.53 0.83 -0.41
N HIS A 186 -8.31 1.13 0.07
CA HIS A 186 -7.93 1.07 1.47
C HIS A 186 -8.04 -0.34 2.09
N GLY A 187 -8.10 -1.38 1.27
CA GLY A 187 -8.31 -2.76 1.71
C GLY A 187 -7.22 -3.28 2.63
N ILE A 188 -5.96 -2.86 2.44
CA ILE A 188 -4.85 -3.20 3.36
C ILE A 188 -5.18 -2.68 4.77
N SER A 189 -5.70 -1.46 4.88
CA SER A 189 -6.14 -0.89 6.15
C SER A 189 -7.32 -1.66 6.74
N TYR A 190 -8.32 -2.02 5.93
CA TYR A 190 -9.48 -2.78 6.41
C TYR A 190 -9.13 -4.19 6.85
N ALA A 191 -8.22 -4.87 6.17
CA ALA A 191 -7.71 -6.16 6.60
C ALA A 191 -7.04 -6.05 7.98
N PHE A 192 -6.22 -5.02 8.19
CA PHE A 192 -5.60 -4.76 9.48
C PHE A 192 -6.64 -4.46 10.57
N ILE A 193 -7.59 -3.55 10.31
CA ILE A 193 -8.65 -3.18 11.27
C ILE A 193 -9.47 -4.41 11.66
N THR A 194 -9.85 -5.23 10.68
CA THR A 194 -10.66 -6.45 10.93
C THR A 194 -9.94 -7.40 11.87
N ARG A 195 -8.66 -7.67 11.61
CA ARG A 195 -7.81 -8.53 12.45
C ARG A 195 -7.64 -7.94 13.85
N ALA A 196 -7.29 -6.66 13.94
CA ALA A 196 -7.07 -5.99 15.22
C ALA A 196 -8.34 -5.98 16.10
N VAL A 197 -9.51 -5.73 15.50
CA VAL A 197 -10.80 -5.77 16.21
C VAL A 197 -11.14 -7.21 16.65
N ALA A 198 -10.93 -8.20 15.78
CA ALA A 198 -11.15 -9.61 16.11
C ALA A 198 -10.28 -10.03 17.31
N GLN A 199 -8.99 -9.69 17.29
CA GLN A 199 -8.06 -9.95 18.40
C GLN A 199 -8.50 -9.24 19.69
N TYR A 200 -8.87 -7.97 19.60
CA TYR A 200 -9.36 -7.20 20.76
C TYR A 200 -10.62 -7.82 21.39
N LEU A 201 -11.51 -8.33 20.55
CA LEU A 201 -12.75 -8.99 20.99
C LEU A 201 -12.57 -10.47 21.38
N ASN A 202 -11.35 -11.03 21.26
CA ASN A 202 -11.07 -12.46 21.43
C ASN A 202 -11.96 -13.35 20.54
N LYS A 203 -12.15 -12.95 19.27
CA LYS A 203 -12.92 -13.66 18.25
C LYS A 203 -12.03 -14.00 17.06
N SER A 204 -12.47 -14.96 16.24
CA SER A 204 -11.88 -15.14 14.91
C SER A 204 -12.35 -14.03 13.96
N GLU A 205 -11.59 -13.77 12.90
CA GLU A 205 -12.01 -12.81 11.87
C GLU A 205 -13.35 -13.23 11.24
N SER A 206 -13.58 -14.53 11.05
CA SER A 206 -14.83 -15.09 10.50
C SER A 206 -16.06 -14.89 11.39
N GLU A 207 -15.88 -14.57 12.66
CA GLU A 207 -16.97 -14.24 13.61
C GLU A 207 -17.13 -12.74 13.81
N THR A 208 -16.29 -11.93 13.12
CA THR A 208 -16.26 -10.49 13.32
C THR A 208 -16.98 -9.78 12.17
N SER A 209 -17.98 -8.97 12.53
CA SER A 209 -18.71 -8.08 11.61
C SER A 209 -18.68 -6.66 12.16
N LEU A 210 -18.32 -5.70 11.29
CA LEU A 210 -18.15 -4.29 11.69
C LEU A 210 -18.36 -3.36 10.50
N ILE A 211 -18.60 -2.08 10.80
CA ILE A 211 -18.43 -0.98 9.86
C ILE A 211 -17.11 -0.31 10.21
N ALA A 212 -16.17 -0.29 9.29
CA ALA A 212 -14.88 0.34 9.46
C ALA A 212 -14.80 1.64 8.67
N LEU A 213 -14.15 2.65 9.26
CA LEU A 213 -13.88 3.93 8.64
C LEU A 213 -12.36 4.12 8.53
N HIS A 214 -11.90 4.41 7.33
CA HIS A 214 -10.55 4.90 7.09
C HIS A 214 -10.63 6.39 6.85
N LEU A 215 -10.18 7.20 7.80
CA LEU A 215 -10.25 8.67 7.75
C LEU A 215 -8.85 9.26 7.78
N GLY A 216 -8.41 9.77 6.64
CA GLY A 216 -7.10 10.39 6.45
C GLY A 216 -7.17 11.42 5.33
N SER A 217 -6.08 11.62 4.59
CA SER A 217 -6.08 12.43 3.37
C SER A 217 -7.07 11.88 2.33
N GLY A 218 -7.16 10.55 2.19
CA GLY A 218 -8.31 9.87 1.59
C GLY A 218 -9.26 9.37 2.68
N ALA A 219 -10.54 9.25 2.37
CA ALA A 219 -11.55 8.74 3.28
C ALA A 219 -12.41 7.67 2.61
N SER A 220 -12.74 6.62 3.35
CA SER A 220 -13.72 5.62 2.92
C SER A 220 -14.37 4.92 4.11
N ALA A 221 -15.51 4.30 3.85
CA ALA A 221 -16.21 3.41 4.76
C ALA A 221 -16.28 2.00 4.14
N CYS A 222 -16.27 0.96 4.97
CA CYS A 222 -16.42 -0.42 4.53
C CYS A 222 -17.34 -1.17 5.48
N ALA A 223 -18.34 -1.85 4.91
CA ALA A 223 -19.16 -2.83 5.61
C ALA A 223 -18.48 -4.20 5.52
N ILE A 224 -18.18 -4.77 6.68
CA ILE A 224 -17.47 -6.05 6.80
C ILE A 224 -18.38 -7.03 7.53
N ARG A 225 -18.58 -8.21 6.94
CA ARG A 225 -19.36 -9.30 7.54
C ARG A 225 -18.52 -10.56 7.54
N ASN A 226 -18.41 -11.18 8.71
CA ASN A 226 -17.66 -12.43 8.89
C ASN A 226 -16.22 -12.32 8.36
N GLY A 227 -15.54 -11.19 8.65
CA GLY A 227 -14.17 -10.92 8.20
C GLY A 227 -14.01 -10.57 6.72
N LYS A 228 -15.10 -10.47 5.95
CA LYS A 228 -15.09 -10.23 4.50
C LYS A 228 -15.75 -8.91 4.14
N SER A 229 -15.20 -8.21 3.15
CA SER A 229 -15.83 -7.00 2.61
C SER A 229 -17.17 -7.35 1.96
N LEU A 230 -18.22 -6.68 2.40
CA LEU A 230 -19.57 -6.78 1.85
C LEU A 230 -19.86 -5.61 0.90
N ASP A 231 -19.41 -4.43 1.28
CA ASP A 231 -19.53 -3.19 0.49
C ASP A 231 -18.51 -2.16 0.97
N THR A 232 -18.23 -1.18 0.11
CA THR A 232 -17.36 -0.05 0.45
C THR A 232 -17.80 1.21 -0.28
N SER A 233 -17.49 2.38 0.26
CA SER A 233 -17.88 3.67 -0.32
C SER A 233 -17.09 4.03 -1.59
N MET A 234 -15.85 3.57 -1.76
CA MET A 234 -15.09 3.77 -2.99
C MET A 234 -15.56 2.81 -4.09
N GLY A 235 -15.48 3.26 -5.34
CA GLY A 235 -16.02 2.57 -6.51
C GLY A 235 -14.97 1.99 -7.46
N LEU A 236 -15.07 2.34 -8.73
CA LEU A 236 -14.12 2.00 -9.81
C LEU A 236 -12.74 2.57 -9.50
N THR A 237 -12.70 3.79 -8.96
CA THR A 237 -11.50 4.52 -8.57
C THR A 237 -11.63 5.02 -7.13
N PRO A 238 -10.54 5.49 -6.50
CA PRO A 238 -10.60 6.10 -5.17
C PRO A 238 -11.35 7.44 -5.11
N LEU A 239 -11.88 7.96 -6.22
CA LEU A 239 -12.59 9.25 -6.27
C LEU A 239 -14.00 9.16 -5.66
N ALA A 240 -14.70 8.04 -5.89
CA ALA A 240 -16.08 7.84 -5.44
C ALA A 240 -16.21 7.78 -3.89
N GLY A 241 -17.41 8.02 -3.41
CA GLY A 241 -17.79 7.89 -2.00
C GLY A 241 -17.53 9.15 -1.18
N LEU A 242 -16.80 9.03 -0.09
CA LEU A 242 -16.58 10.12 0.86
C LEU A 242 -15.60 11.16 0.32
N PRO A 243 -15.81 12.46 0.62
CA PRO A 243 -14.84 13.49 0.28
C PRO A 243 -13.53 13.27 1.04
N GLY A 244 -12.42 13.67 0.42
CA GLY A 244 -11.08 13.67 1.02
C GLY A 244 -10.39 15.02 0.85
N ALA A 245 -9.14 15.12 1.28
CA ALA A 245 -8.38 16.37 1.20
C ALA A 245 -8.19 16.87 -0.25
N THR A 246 -8.15 15.96 -1.24
CA THR A 246 -7.89 16.28 -2.65
C THR A 246 -8.95 15.68 -3.60
N ARG A 247 -10.05 15.13 -3.05
CA ARG A 247 -11.09 14.40 -3.80
C ARG A 247 -12.47 14.83 -3.35
N SER A 248 -13.35 15.06 -4.34
CA SER A 248 -14.72 15.51 -4.09
C SER A 248 -15.60 14.44 -3.41
N GLY A 249 -15.29 13.15 -3.62
CA GLY A 249 -16.24 12.08 -3.36
C GLY A 249 -17.37 12.06 -4.40
N ASP A 250 -18.51 11.48 -4.04
CA ASP A 250 -19.70 11.50 -4.86
C ASP A 250 -20.29 12.91 -4.91
N VAL A 251 -20.47 13.44 -6.11
CA VAL A 251 -21.02 14.78 -6.37
C VAL A 251 -22.14 14.67 -7.40
N ASP A 252 -23.27 15.30 -7.14
CA ASP A 252 -24.33 15.48 -8.14
C ASP A 252 -23.84 16.46 -9.21
N PRO A 253 -23.78 16.07 -10.48
CA PRO A 253 -23.26 16.91 -11.55
C PRO A 253 -24.24 18.00 -12.03
N ARG A 254 -25.44 18.09 -11.44
CA ARG A 254 -26.48 19.08 -11.81
C ARG A 254 -26.27 20.41 -11.10
#